data_45c96902f44282509141aa4601ede06f
#
_entry.id   45c96902f44282509141aa4601ede06f
#
_cell.length_a   1.000
_cell.length_b   1.000
_cell.length_c   1.000
_cell.angle_alpha   90.00
_cell.angle_beta   90.00
_cell.angle_gamma   90.00
#
_symmetry.space_group_name_H-M   'P 1'
#
loop_
_entity.id
_entity.type
_entity.pdbx_description
1 polymer ?
#
loop_
_entity_poly.entity_id
_entity_poly.type
_entity_poly.pdbx_seq_one_letter_code
_entity_poly.pdbx_strand_id
1 'polypeptide(L)'
;MYLISKLLMNSLYGKFGIHFQLPTYNVYNSTEIESGDFNDKVDLENGYYLANSANEGYTLPYSNIAIASAITALARVHMSQFKNNKNYNLYYTDTDSAIIDQPLPESLVGKQLGLMTLENTYSKFITFGPKFYGGITLDGQEIVKIKGLSHEVLPPFSELELLLSKGKFLEKEQTKVFKDLSLSEITLKNLPYLLKPTCNKRDFVYSDSCIVGTKNKVITE
;
A
#
# COMPACT_ATOMS: atom_id res chain seq x y z
N MET A 1 11.42 -20.72 6.84
CA MET A 1 10.52 -20.68 8.01
C MET A 1 10.12 -19.24 8.38
N TYR A 2 11.06 -18.34 8.68
CA TYR A 2 10.74 -16.95 9.10
C TYR A 2 9.79 -16.19 8.16
N LEU A 3 10.02 -16.21 6.83
CA LEU A 3 9.17 -15.51 5.86
C LEU A 3 7.73 -16.04 5.85
N ILE A 4 7.56 -17.36 5.92
CA ILE A 4 6.23 -17.99 5.93
C ILE A 4 5.48 -17.60 7.21
N SER A 5 6.15 -17.68 8.38
CA SER A 5 5.53 -17.27 9.65
C SER A 5 5.11 -15.80 9.64
N LYS A 6 5.95 -14.92 9.10
CA LYS A 6 5.62 -13.49 8.95
C LYS A 6 4.41 -13.27 8.03
N LEU A 7 4.34 -13.98 6.90
CA LEU A 7 3.20 -13.90 5.98
C LEU A 7 1.91 -14.40 6.63
N LEU A 8 1.97 -15.52 7.35
CA LEU A 8 0.80 -16.06 8.06
C LEU A 8 0.29 -15.09 9.13
N MET A 9 1.17 -14.54 9.96
CA MET A 9 0.80 -13.54 10.98
C MET A 9 0.19 -12.28 10.35
N ASN A 10 0.79 -11.77 9.29
CA ASN A 10 0.30 -10.55 8.62
C ASN A 10 -1.03 -10.76 7.88
N SER A 11 -1.34 -11.97 7.44
CA SER A 11 -2.60 -12.30 6.77
C SER A 11 -3.73 -12.66 7.74
N LEU A 12 -3.40 -13.08 8.97
CA LEU A 12 -4.37 -13.63 9.91
C LEU A 12 -5.46 -12.62 10.30
N TYR A 13 -5.08 -11.40 10.68
CA TYR A 13 -6.06 -10.39 11.08
C TYR A 13 -6.97 -9.97 9.90
N GLY A 14 -6.43 -9.93 8.68
CA GLY A 14 -7.19 -9.66 7.46
C GLY A 14 -8.20 -10.77 7.19
N LYS A 15 -7.84 -12.03 7.50
CA LYS A 15 -8.73 -13.19 7.37
C LYS A 15 -9.98 -13.06 8.24
N PHE A 16 -9.86 -12.55 9.46
CA PHE A 16 -11.02 -12.26 10.30
C PHE A 16 -11.91 -11.14 9.77
N GLY A 17 -11.36 -10.21 8.99
CA GLY A 17 -12.08 -9.08 8.41
C GLY A 17 -12.66 -9.32 7.01
N ILE A 18 -12.61 -10.54 6.48
CA ILE A 18 -13.19 -10.85 5.18
C ILE A 18 -14.72 -10.76 5.25
N HIS A 19 -15.32 -10.18 4.21
CA HIS A 19 -16.77 -10.06 4.08
C HIS A 19 -17.44 -11.44 4.06
N PHE A 20 -18.61 -11.55 4.70
CA PHE A 20 -19.33 -12.81 4.87
C PHE A 20 -19.82 -13.43 3.55
N GLN A 21 -20.06 -12.60 2.55
CA GLN A 21 -20.56 -13.02 1.24
C GLN A 21 -19.48 -12.76 0.19
N LEU A 22 -18.67 -13.75 -0.09
CA LEU A 22 -17.82 -13.74 -1.28
C LEU A 22 -18.62 -14.36 -2.41
N PRO A 23 -18.72 -13.69 -3.58
CA PRO A 23 -19.32 -14.32 -4.76
C PRO A 23 -18.48 -15.55 -5.13
N THR A 24 -19.13 -16.70 -5.23
CA THR A 24 -18.47 -17.93 -5.65
C THR A 24 -18.83 -18.16 -7.12
N TYR A 25 -17.83 -18.11 -7.97
CA TYR A 25 -18.00 -18.43 -9.39
C TYR A 25 -17.69 -19.89 -9.62
N ASN A 26 -18.63 -20.61 -10.22
CA ASN A 26 -18.49 -22.00 -10.63
C ASN A 26 -18.76 -22.13 -12.13
N VAL A 27 -18.27 -23.21 -12.71
CA VAL A 27 -18.52 -23.54 -14.11
C VAL A 27 -19.80 -24.39 -14.20
N TYR A 28 -20.73 -23.94 -15.00
CA TYR A 28 -22.04 -24.62 -15.25
C TYR A 28 -22.17 -24.93 -16.73
N ASN A 29 -22.91 -25.96 -17.04
CA ASN A 29 -23.31 -26.24 -18.43
C ASN A 29 -24.59 -25.46 -18.84
N SER A 30 -24.93 -25.47 -20.12
CA SER A 30 -26.09 -24.74 -20.66
C SER A 30 -27.39 -25.06 -19.95
N THR A 31 -27.61 -26.33 -19.58
CA THR A 31 -28.87 -26.81 -18.95
C THR A 31 -28.97 -26.28 -17.50
N GLU A 32 -27.85 -26.25 -16.79
CA GLU A 32 -27.76 -25.71 -15.42
C GLU A 32 -27.95 -24.20 -15.38
N ILE A 33 -27.41 -23.50 -16.38
CA ILE A 33 -27.58 -22.04 -16.51
C ILE A 33 -29.01 -21.63 -16.81
N GLU A 34 -29.72 -22.39 -17.62
CA GLU A 34 -31.15 -22.13 -17.94
C GLU A 34 -32.08 -22.37 -16.75
N SER A 35 -31.72 -23.30 -15.88
CA SER A 35 -32.57 -23.71 -14.73
C SER A 35 -32.22 -22.96 -13.44
N GLY A 36 -31.11 -22.26 -13.39
CA GLY A 36 -30.59 -21.56 -12.19
C GLY A 36 -30.79 -20.03 -12.20
N ASP A 37 -30.76 -19.46 -11.01
CA ASP A 37 -30.76 -18.01 -10.83
C ASP A 37 -29.35 -17.53 -10.54
N PHE A 38 -28.77 -16.68 -11.42
CA PHE A 38 -27.41 -16.24 -11.39
C PHE A 38 -27.35 -14.70 -11.46
N ASN A 39 -26.55 -14.09 -10.58
CA ASN A 39 -26.34 -12.65 -10.56
C ASN A 39 -25.45 -12.18 -11.73
N ASP A 40 -24.51 -13.02 -12.13
CA ASP A 40 -23.54 -12.71 -13.17
C ASP A 40 -23.12 -14.00 -13.88
N LYS A 41 -22.96 -13.93 -15.20
CA LYS A 41 -22.57 -15.07 -16.02
C LYS A 41 -21.69 -14.64 -17.19
N VAL A 42 -20.65 -15.41 -17.46
CA VAL A 42 -19.72 -15.25 -18.58
C VAL A 42 -19.75 -16.53 -19.40
N ASP A 43 -20.00 -16.43 -20.69
CA ASP A 43 -19.93 -17.55 -21.62
C ASP A 43 -18.46 -17.96 -21.81
N LEU A 44 -18.14 -19.23 -21.56
CA LEU A 44 -16.81 -19.81 -21.76
C LEU A 44 -16.69 -20.53 -23.09
N GLU A 45 -17.72 -20.42 -23.95
CA GLU A 45 -17.87 -21.19 -25.19
C GLU A 45 -18.12 -22.71 -24.95
N ASN A 46 -18.40 -23.46 -26.04
CA ASN A 46 -18.65 -24.90 -26.00
C ASN A 46 -19.76 -25.34 -25.02
N GLY A 47 -20.73 -24.45 -24.71
CA GLY A 47 -21.86 -24.76 -23.83
C GLY A 47 -21.54 -24.74 -22.34
N TYR A 48 -20.43 -24.09 -21.92
CA TYR A 48 -20.07 -23.87 -20.53
C TYR A 48 -20.10 -22.39 -20.18
N TYR A 49 -20.46 -22.10 -18.93
CA TYR A 49 -20.59 -20.75 -18.40
C TYR A 49 -19.90 -20.65 -17.04
N LEU A 50 -19.15 -19.58 -16.83
CA LEU A 50 -18.69 -19.19 -15.49
C LEU A 50 -19.76 -18.28 -14.89
N ALA A 51 -20.41 -18.73 -13.82
CA ALA A 51 -21.50 -17.99 -13.23
C ALA A 51 -21.43 -17.94 -11.71
N ASN A 52 -22.03 -16.90 -11.14
CA ASN A 52 -22.18 -16.69 -9.71
C ASN A 52 -23.65 -16.92 -9.33
N SER A 53 -23.90 -17.94 -8.51
CA SER A 53 -25.24 -18.23 -7.99
C SER A 53 -25.72 -17.13 -7.05
N ALA A 54 -26.95 -16.67 -7.25
CA ALA A 54 -27.57 -15.59 -6.48
C ALA A 54 -27.76 -15.94 -4.98
N ASN A 55 -27.85 -17.22 -4.65
CA ASN A 55 -28.31 -17.70 -3.33
C ASN A 55 -27.23 -18.37 -2.48
N GLU A 56 -26.04 -18.58 -2.96
CA GLU A 56 -24.97 -19.21 -2.18
C GLU A 56 -23.95 -18.21 -1.67
N GLY A 57 -24.35 -17.38 -0.73
CA GLY A 57 -23.41 -16.64 0.12
C GLY A 57 -22.64 -17.61 0.99
N TYR A 58 -21.39 -17.91 0.65
CA TYR A 58 -20.51 -18.71 1.51
C TYR A 58 -20.20 -17.90 2.76
N THR A 59 -20.82 -18.27 3.87
CA THR A 59 -20.52 -17.67 5.18
C THR A 59 -19.23 -18.26 5.70
N LEU A 60 -18.16 -17.46 5.78
CA LEU A 60 -16.92 -17.89 6.38
C LEU A 60 -17.09 -18.02 7.91
N PRO A 61 -17.07 -19.24 8.50
CA PRO A 61 -17.40 -19.46 9.91
C PRO A 61 -16.39 -18.84 10.87
N TYR A 62 -15.21 -18.43 10.38
CA TYR A 62 -14.14 -17.83 11.17
C TYR A 62 -14.00 -16.31 10.95
N SER A 63 -14.91 -15.68 10.20
CA SER A 63 -14.92 -14.22 10.06
C SER A 63 -15.37 -13.56 11.37
N ASN A 64 -14.58 -12.61 11.86
CA ASN A 64 -14.89 -11.85 13.07
C ASN A 64 -14.35 -10.41 12.92
N ILE A 65 -15.23 -9.53 12.47
CA ILE A 65 -14.91 -8.13 12.20
C ILE A 65 -14.44 -7.41 13.47
N ALA A 66 -14.96 -7.79 14.64
CA ALA A 66 -14.57 -7.18 15.91
C ALA A 66 -13.09 -7.46 16.22
N ILE A 67 -12.62 -8.70 16.01
CA ILE A 67 -11.20 -9.06 16.19
C ILE A 67 -10.32 -8.29 15.20
N ALA A 68 -10.67 -8.28 13.91
CA ALA A 68 -9.91 -7.57 12.88
C ALA A 68 -9.83 -6.06 13.19
N SER A 69 -10.94 -5.45 13.59
CA SER A 69 -11.02 -4.04 13.99
C SER A 69 -10.18 -3.74 15.25
N ALA A 70 -10.25 -4.60 16.26
CA ALA A 70 -9.49 -4.43 17.50
C ALA A 70 -7.98 -4.45 17.25
N ILE A 71 -7.48 -5.40 16.44
CA ILE A 71 -6.05 -5.51 16.11
C ILE A 71 -5.55 -4.22 15.44
N THR A 72 -6.27 -3.74 14.43
CA THR A 72 -5.89 -2.50 13.72
C THR A 72 -6.01 -1.26 14.60
N ALA A 73 -7.02 -1.20 15.49
CA ALA A 73 -7.18 -0.11 16.45
C ALA A 73 -6.03 -0.07 17.45
N LEU A 74 -5.68 -1.21 18.06
CA LEU A 74 -4.57 -1.31 19.02
C LEU A 74 -3.22 -0.96 18.36
N ALA A 75 -2.97 -1.38 17.11
CA ALA A 75 -1.78 -0.98 16.36
C ALA A 75 -1.71 0.55 16.18
N ARG A 76 -2.84 1.21 15.86
CA ARG A 76 -2.89 2.69 15.74
C ARG A 76 -2.68 3.38 17.09
N VAL A 77 -3.25 2.84 18.18
CA VAL A 77 -3.01 3.35 19.53
C VAL A 77 -1.53 3.24 19.89
N HIS A 78 -0.91 2.08 19.64
CA HIS A 78 0.52 1.88 19.88
C HIS A 78 1.36 2.89 19.09
N MET A 79 1.10 3.06 17.79
CA MET A 79 1.84 3.99 16.95
C MET A 79 1.58 5.47 17.29
N SER A 80 0.51 5.80 18.00
CA SER A 80 0.20 7.19 18.34
C SER A 80 1.26 7.84 19.24
N GLN A 81 1.92 7.07 20.10
CA GLN A 81 3.01 7.56 20.95
C GLN A 81 4.23 8.06 20.16
N PHE A 82 4.45 7.47 18.97
CA PHE A 82 5.52 7.90 18.07
C PHE A 82 5.07 9.06 17.18
N LYS A 83 3.82 9.06 16.73
CA LYS A 83 3.29 10.07 15.81
C LYS A 83 2.99 11.41 16.47
N ASN A 84 2.62 11.39 17.74
CA ASN A 84 2.21 12.59 18.49
C ASN A 84 3.28 13.09 19.46
N ASN A 85 4.51 12.58 19.37
CA ASN A 85 5.59 12.99 20.26
C ASN A 85 6.14 14.36 19.82
N LYS A 86 6.31 15.27 20.79
CA LYS A 86 6.82 16.62 20.55
C LYS A 86 8.36 16.74 20.67
N ASN A 87 9.02 15.67 21.09
CA ASN A 87 10.47 15.69 21.33
C ASN A 87 11.29 15.51 20.06
N TYR A 88 10.68 15.15 18.95
CA TYR A 88 11.33 14.97 17.65
C TYR A 88 10.39 15.33 16.49
N ASN A 89 10.96 15.57 15.33
CA ASN A 89 10.19 15.79 14.10
C ASN A 89 9.93 14.46 13.41
N LEU A 90 8.65 14.19 13.09
CA LEU A 90 8.25 13.05 12.30
C LEU A 90 8.18 13.45 10.82
N TYR A 91 9.06 12.89 10.01
CA TYR A 91 9.10 13.15 8.56
C TYR A 91 8.20 12.26 7.76
N TYR A 92 8.12 10.97 8.15
CA TYR A 92 7.31 9.99 7.44
C TYR A 92 6.86 8.86 8.37
N THR A 93 5.69 8.31 8.07
CA THR A 93 5.15 7.12 8.75
C THR A 93 4.32 6.31 7.80
N ASP A 94 4.45 4.97 7.86
CA ASP A 94 3.61 4.03 7.13
C ASP A 94 3.33 2.84 8.04
N THR A 95 2.06 2.68 8.40
CA THR A 95 1.52 1.60 9.26
C THR A 95 2.24 1.51 10.61
N ASP A 96 3.39 0.82 10.66
CA ASP A 96 4.18 0.45 11.84
C ASP A 96 5.61 1.01 11.81
N SER A 97 5.90 1.94 10.93
CA SER A 97 7.21 2.59 10.82
C SER A 97 7.13 4.09 11.06
N ALA A 98 8.23 4.67 11.53
CA ALA A 98 8.39 6.11 11.72
C ALA A 98 9.81 6.53 11.33
N ILE A 99 9.93 7.61 10.53
CA ILE A 99 11.19 8.25 10.20
C ILE A 99 11.24 9.59 10.93
N ILE A 100 12.19 9.70 11.83
CA ILE A 100 12.33 10.79 12.79
C ILE A 100 13.76 11.33 12.78
N ASP A 101 13.97 12.54 13.31
CA ASP A 101 15.28 13.21 13.33
C ASP A 101 16.15 12.87 14.55
N GLN A 102 15.62 12.14 15.52
CA GLN A 102 16.36 11.79 16.74
C GLN A 102 16.16 10.31 17.09
N PRO A 103 17.15 9.67 17.75
CA PRO A 103 17.00 8.30 18.20
C PRO A 103 15.88 8.21 19.26
N LEU A 104 15.15 7.09 19.21
CA LEU A 104 14.18 6.76 20.26
C LEU A 104 14.91 6.39 21.56
N PRO A 105 14.26 6.58 22.73
CA PRO A 105 14.76 6.05 24.00
C PRO A 105 15.01 4.54 23.93
N GLU A 106 16.08 4.07 24.57
CA GLU A 106 16.46 2.65 24.58
C GLU A 106 15.33 1.73 25.04
N SER A 107 14.49 2.20 25.95
CA SER A 107 13.31 1.44 26.44
C SER A 107 12.26 1.15 25.37
N LEU A 108 12.25 1.86 24.25
CA LEU A 108 11.33 1.70 23.14
C LEU A 108 11.93 0.95 21.94
N VAL A 109 13.24 0.60 22.01
CA VAL A 109 13.95 -0.04 20.91
C VAL A 109 14.41 -1.45 21.34
N GLY A 110 14.16 -2.44 20.49
CA GLY A 110 14.56 -3.80 20.77
C GLY A 110 13.99 -4.84 19.83
N LYS A 111 14.21 -6.11 20.14
CA LYS A 111 13.73 -7.25 19.37
C LYS A 111 12.43 -7.87 19.91
N GLN A 112 11.97 -7.42 21.06
CA GLN A 112 10.74 -7.94 21.67
C GLN A 112 9.51 -7.37 20.93
N LEU A 113 8.41 -8.12 20.98
CA LEU A 113 7.15 -7.67 20.40
C LEU A 113 6.68 -6.35 21.06
N GLY A 114 6.30 -5.40 20.24
CA GLY A 114 5.88 -4.07 20.67
C GLY A 114 7.01 -3.04 20.73
N LEU A 115 8.28 -3.42 20.60
CA LEU A 115 9.40 -2.49 20.49
C LEU A 115 9.70 -2.16 19.03
N MET A 116 10.25 -0.97 18.80
CA MET A 116 10.73 -0.52 17.49
C MET A 116 12.13 -1.09 17.23
N THR A 117 12.43 -1.38 15.98
CA THR A 117 13.77 -1.78 15.55
C THR A 117 14.33 -0.72 14.62
N LEU A 118 15.57 -0.28 14.86
CA LEU A 118 16.27 0.62 13.96
C LEU A 118 16.64 -0.17 12.68
N GLU A 119 16.07 0.22 11.55
CA GLU A 119 16.36 -0.39 10.26
C GLU A 119 17.46 0.38 9.51
N ASN A 120 17.34 1.70 9.44
CA ASN A 120 18.27 2.55 8.69
C ASN A 120 18.47 3.90 9.38
N THR A 121 19.65 4.47 9.18
CA THR A 121 19.94 5.86 9.50
C THR A 121 20.33 6.59 8.23
N TYR A 122 19.63 7.67 7.92
CA TYR A 122 19.78 8.41 6.67
C TYR A 122 20.62 9.66 6.87
N SER A 123 21.53 9.93 5.94
CA SER A 123 22.24 11.23 5.80
C SER A 123 21.36 12.24 5.05
N LYS A 124 20.54 11.74 4.10
CA LYS A 124 19.54 12.52 3.37
C LYS A 124 18.24 11.73 3.27
N PHE A 125 17.12 12.41 3.44
CA PHE A 125 15.80 11.78 3.29
C PHE A 125 14.81 12.76 2.66
N ILE A 126 14.03 12.29 1.69
CA ILE A 126 12.99 13.04 0.98
C ILE A 126 11.73 12.20 0.90
N THR A 127 10.58 12.82 1.13
CA THR A 127 9.27 12.17 0.92
C THR A 127 8.34 13.10 0.13
N PHE A 128 7.60 12.52 -0.81
CA PHE A 128 6.70 13.26 -1.72
C PHE A 128 5.22 12.85 -1.57
N GLY A 129 4.95 11.89 -0.71
CA GLY A 129 3.60 11.41 -0.46
C GLY A 129 3.56 9.97 0.04
N PRO A 130 2.37 9.38 0.19
CA PRO A 130 2.22 8.02 0.70
C PRO A 130 2.95 7.00 -0.20
N LYS A 131 3.84 6.22 0.40
CA LYS A 131 4.66 5.20 -0.26
C LYS A 131 5.51 5.75 -1.42
N PHE A 132 5.92 7.02 -1.29
CA PHE A 132 6.81 7.68 -2.23
C PHE A 132 7.88 8.46 -1.46
N TYR A 133 9.03 7.84 -1.27
CA TYR A 133 10.17 8.43 -0.55
C TYR A 133 11.50 7.85 -1.05
N GLY A 134 12.56 8.54 -0.77
CA GLY A 134 13.92 8.10 -0.98
C GLY A 134 14.86 8.65 0.07
N GLY A 135 16.00 7.99 0.23
CA GLY A 135 17.05 8.44 1.13
C GLY A 135 18.40 7.82 0.81
N ILE A 136 19.44 8.47 1.32
CA ILE A 136 20.82 7.97 1.32
C ILE A 136 21.16 7.65 2.76
N THR A 137 21.56 6.41 3.03
CA THR A 137 21.99 5.96 4.36
C THR A 137 23.35 6.59 4.72
N LEU A 138 23.77 6.47 5.99
CA LEU A 138 25.11 6.91 6.42
C LEU A 138 26.22 6.13 5.69
N ASP A 139 25.95 4.88 5.30
CA ASP A 139 26.90 4.03 4.54
C ASP A 139 26.89 4.35 3.03
N GLY A 140 26.12 5.34 2.59
CA GLY A 140 26.03 5.76 1.19
C GLY A 140 25.11 4.92 0.33
N GLN A 141 24.34 3.98 0.90
CA GLN A 141 23.38 3.19 0.14
C GLN A 141 22.13 4.01 -0.20
N GLU A 142 21.69 3.95 -1.44
CA GLU A 142 20.42 4.54 -1.87
C GLU A 142 19.26 3.62 -1.57
N ILE A 143 18.22 4.14 -0.92
CA ILE A 143 16.96 3.45 -0.67
C ILE A 143 15.84 4.28 -1.28
N VAL A 144 15.18 3.74 -2.30
CA VAL A 144 14.03 4.37 -2.96
C VAL A 144 12.83 3.45 -2.89
N LYS A 145 11.69 3.98 -2.47
CA LYS A 145 10.42 3.26 -2.38
C LYS A 145 9.32 4.07 -3.05
N ILE A 146 8.78 3.52 -4.13
CA ILE A 146 7.72 4.15 -4.91
C ILE A 146 6.63 3.12 -5.18
N LYS A 147 5.43 3.38 -4.66
CA LYS A 147 4.28 2.52 -4.89
C LYS A 147 3.93 2.48 -6.37
N GLY A 148 3.79 1.26 -6.91
CA GLY A 148 3.31 1.03 -8.28
C GLY A 148 4.41 0.94 -9.33
N LEU A 149 5.65 1.31 -8.98
CA LEU A 149 6.82 1.09 -9.82
C LEU A 149 7.52 -0.21 -9.45
N SER A 150 7.97 -0.97 -10.46
CA SER A 150 8.84 -2.13 -10.24
C SER A 150 10.24 -1.69 -9.82
N HIS A 151 10.94 -2.55 -9.07
CA HIS A 151 12.27 -2.22 -8.55
C HIS A 151 13.28 -1.85 -9.65
N GLU A 152 13.15 -2.48 -10.81
CA GLU A 152 14.05 -2.29 -11.96
C GLU A 152 13.95 -0.90 -12.61
N VAL A 153 12.82 -0.20 -12.39
CA VAL A 153 12.53 1.09 -13.04
C VAL A 153 12.58 2.24 -12.03
N LEU A 154 12.98 1.96 -10.77
CA LEU A 154 13.10 3.01 -9.76
C LEU A 154 14.15 4.04 -10.17
N PRO A 155 13.85 5.35 -10.08
CA PRO A 155 14.83 6.39 -10.31
C PRO A 155 15.88 6.40 -9.20
N PRO A 156 17.12 6.82 -9.49
CA PRO A 156 18.11 7.08 -8.45
C PRO A 156 17.68 8.28 -7.58
N PHE A 157 18.28 8.39 -6.39
CA PHE A 157 17.95 9.46 -5.44
C PHE A 157 18.15 10.85 -6.02
N SER A 158 19.18 11.04 -6.85
CA SER A 158 19.48 12.30 -7.53
C SER A 158 18.35 12.80 -8.44
N GLU A 159 17.63 11.88 -9.12
CA GLU A 159 16.44 12.24 -9.89
C GLU A 159 15.28 12.65 -8.96
N LEU A 160 15.15 12.04 -7.78
CA LEU A 160 14.13 12.45 -6.81
C LEU A 160 14.37 13.87 -6.29
N GLU A 161 15.61 14.28 -6.11
CA GLU A 161 15.93 15.65 -5.69
C GLU A 161 15.40 16.70 -6.67
N LEU A 162 15.32 16.39 -7.98
CA LEU A 162 14.75 17.29 -8.97
C LEU A 162 13.25 17.57 -8.74
N LEU A 163 12.53 16.62 -8.13
CA LEU A 163 11.11 16.78 -7.82
C LEU A 163 10.84 17.79 -6.69
N LEU A 164 11.86 18.22 -5.96
CA LEU A 164 11.72 19.30 -4.99
C LEU A 164 11.40 20.64 -5.65
N SER A 165 11.81 20.81 -6.90
CA SER A 165 11.51 22.04 -7.66
C SER A 165 10.05 22.07 -8.09
N LYS A 166 9.42 23.23 -7.97
CA LYS A 166 8.02 23.46 -8.30
C LYS A 166 7.70 23.08 -9.75
N GLY A 167 6.65 22.28 -9.95
CA GLY A 167 6.18 21.87 -11.27
C GLY A 167 7.00 20.79 -11.95
N LYS A 168 8.04 20.28 -11.32
CA LYS A 168 8.82 19.15 -11.86
C LYS A 168 8.08 17.84 -11.67
N PHE A 169 8.28 16.96 -12.64
CA PHE A 169 7.82 15.57 -12.61
C PHE A 169 8.85 14.68 -13.32
N LEU A 170 8.80 13.40 -13.04
CA LEU A 170 9.58 12.38 -13.75
C LEU A 170 8.62 11.41 -14.41
N GLU A 171 8.93 11.00 -15.61
CA GLU A 171 8.20 9.97 -16.34
C GLU A 171 9.08 8.70 -16.44
N LYS A 172 8.48 7.57 -16.05
CA LYS A 172 9.11 6.25 -16.16
C LYS A 172 8.15 5.32 -16.88
N GLU A 173 8.67 4.44 -17.69
CA GLU A 173 7.89 3.41 -18.35
C GLU A 173 8.09 2.06 -17.68
N GLN A 174 7.02 1.31 -17.54
CA GLN A 174 7.10 -0.06 -17.06
C GLN A 174 6.13 -0.97 -17.78
N THR A 175 6.56 -2.21 -18.01
CA THR A 175 5.70 -3.25 -18.58
C THR A 175 4.86 -3.88 -17.48
N LYS A 176 3.55 -3.94 -17.69
CA LYS A 176 2.61 -4.63 -16.81
C LYS A 176 1.84 -5.71 -17.53
N VAL A 177 1.56 -6.78 -16.80
CA VAL A 177 0.70 -7.86 -17.24
C VAL A 177 -0.75 -7.47 -16.98
N PHE A 178 -1.57 -7.46 -18.00
CA PHE A 178 -3.02 -7.29 -17.92
C PHE A 178 -3.69 -8.63 -18.23
N LYS A 179 -4.66 -8.97 -17.39
CA LYS A 179 -5.53 -10.12 -17.62
C LYS A 179 -6.91 -9.61 -18.01
N ASP A 180 -7.33 -9.92 -19.18
CA ASP A 180 -8.70 -9.70 -19.62
C ASP A 180 -9.44 -11.05 -19.56
N LEU A 181 -10.26 -11.20 -18.52
CA LEU A 181 -11.00 -12.45 -18.31
C LEU A 181 -12.12 -12.63 -19.32
N SER A 182 -12.66 -11.53 -19.86
CA SER A 182 -13.74 -11.58 -20.85
C SER A 182 -13.25 -12.09 -22.21
N LEU A 183 -12.00 -11.77 -22.55
CA LEU A 183 -11.35 -12.22 -23.79
C LEU A 183 -10.44 -13.43 -23.59
N SER A 184 -10.31 -13.93 -22.34
CA SER A 184 -9.34 -14.97 -21.97
C SER A 184 -7.91 -14.65 -22.41
N GLU A 185 -7.56 -13.37 -22.43
CA GLU A 185 -6.26 -12.88 -22.90
C GLU A 185 -5.37 -12.40 -21.77
N ILE A 186 -4.07 -12.62 -21.95
CA ILE A 186 -3.01 -12.02 -21.13
C ILE A 186 -2.17 -11.14 -22.04
N THR A 187 -2.19 -9.84 -21.79
CA THR A 187 -1.43 -8.86 -22.57
C THR A 187 -0.35 -8.18 -21.74
N LEU A 188 0.78 -7.92 -22.37
CA LEU A 188 1.85 -7.07 -21.83
C LEU A 188 1.67 -5.66 -22.38
N LYS A 189 1.53 -4.68 -21.50
CA LYS A 189 1.39 -3.26 -21.90
C LYS A 189 2.48 -2.43 -21.24
N ASN A 190 3.16 -1.61 -22.04
CA ASN A 190 4.04 -0.57 -21.52
C ASN A 190 3.18 0.63 -21.10
N LEU A 191 3.29 1.00 -19.85
CA LEU A 191 2.54 2.10 -19.27
C LEU A 191 3.50 3.20 -18.81
N PRO A 192 3.24 4.45 -19.20
CA PRO A 192 3.92 5.58 -18.61
C PRO A 192 3.47 5.75 -17.16
N TYR A 193 4.41 6.03 -16.26
CA TYR A 193 4.17 6.29 -14.86
C TYR A 193 4.72 7.67 -14.49
N LEU A 194 3.82 8.58 -14.20
CA LEU A 194 4.16 9.96 -13.87
C LEU A 194 4.41 10.10 -12.37
N LEU A 195 5.66 10.41 -12.01
CA LEU A 195 6.08 10.70 -10.65
C LEU A 195 6.03 12.21 -10.41
N LYS A 196 5.19 12.63 -9.48
CA LYS A 196 5.10 14.02 -9.03
C LYS A 196 4.81 14.06 -7.53
N PRO A 197 5.29 15.09 -6.82
CA PRO A 197 4.89 15.31 -5.44
C PRO A 197 3.38 15.37 -5.30
N THR A 198 2.81 14.63 -4.36
CA THR A 198 1.36 14.58 -4.13
C THR A 198 1.04 14.91 -2.69
N CYS A 199 0.09 15.80 -2.48
CA CYS A 199 -0.32 16.22 -1.15
C CYS A 199 -1.84 16.32 -1.07
N ASN A 200 -2.50 15.32 -0.47
CA ASN A 200 -3.96 15.29 -0.37
C ASN A 200 -4.48 16.06 0.84
N LYS A 201 -3.81 15.90 2.00
CA LYS A 201 -4.23 16.46 3.29
C LYS A 201 -3.42 17.68 3.74
N ARG A 202 -2.37 18.01 3.04
CA ARG A 202 -1.43 19.09 3.36
C ARG A 202 -1.15 19.89 2.09
N ASP A 203 -0.64 21.12 2.24
CA ASP A 203 -0.13 21.93 1.15
C ASP A 203 1.39 22.00 1.21
N PHE A 204 2.05 22.01 0.08
CA PHE A 204 3.50 22.23 0.02
C PHE A 204 3.82 23.70 0.34
N VAL A 205 4.86 23.88 1.15
CA VAL A 205 5.48 25.18 1.39
C VAL A 205 6.69 25.30 0.48
N TYR A 206 6.77 26.40 -0.26
CA TYR A 206 7.82 26.67 -1.21
C TYR A 206 8.71 27.82 -0.72
N SER A 207 10.03 27.71 -0.92
CA SER A 207 10.99 28.80 -0.88
C SER A 207 11.84 28.71 -2.14
N ASP A 208 12.05 29.83 -2.84
CA ASP A 208 12.84 29.91 -4.07
C ASP A 208 12.47 28.83 -5.11
N SER A 209 11.16 28.59 -5.26
CA SER A 209 10.60 27.56 -6.13
C SER A 209 10.92 26.11 -5.73
N CYS A 210 11.50 25.86 -4.56
CA CYS A 210 11.75 24.54 -4.01
C CYS A 210 10.77 24.19 -2.88
N ILE A 211 10.38 22.94 -2.77
CA ILE A 211 9.59 22.43 -1.64
C ILE A 211 10.49 22.39 -0.42
N VAL A 212 10.15 23.16 0.62
CA VAL A 212 10.88 23.19 1.90
C VAL A 212 10.11 22.53 3.04
N GLY A 213 8.84 22.21 2.84
CA GLY A 213 8.03 21.57 3.85
C GLY A 213 6.57 21.46 3.45
N THR A 214 5.73 21.10 4.41
CA THR A 214 4.27 21.02 4.23
C THR A 214 3.54 21.66 5.41
N LYS A 215 2.36 22.22 5.14
CA LYS A 215 1.43 22.74 6.17
C LYS A 215 0.05 22.06 6.02
N ASN A 216 -0.74 22.09 7.07
CA ASN A 216 -2.11 21.57 7.00
C ASN A 216 -2.93 22.40 6.01
N LYS A 217 -3.77 21.74 5.21
CA LYS A 217 -4.76 22.42 4.39
C LYS A 217 -5.74 23.16 5.28
N VAL A 218 -6.05 24.39 4.90
CA VAL A 218 -7.18 25.11 5.47
C VAL A 218 -8.43 24.60 4.76
N ILE A 219 -9.34 23.97 5.51
CA ILE A 219 -10.65 23.59 5.00
C ILE A 219 -11.49 24.87 5.11
N THR A 220 -11.76 25.52 3.99
CA THR A 220 -12.80 26.54 3.88
C THR A 220 -14.11 25.79 3.68
N GLU A 221 -15.04 25.98 4.64
CA GLU A 221 -16.44 25.54 4.52
C GLU A 221 -17.14 26.21 3.34
#